data_86e3303483f3b528ac97aadd8e381daf
#
_entry.id   86e3303483f3b528ac97aadd8e381daf
#
_cell.length_a   1.000
_cell.length_b   1.000
_cell.length_c   1.000
_cell.angle_alpha   90.00
_cell.angle_beta   90.00
_cell.angle_gamma   90.00
#
_symmetry.space_group_name_H-M   'P 1'
#
loop_
_entity.id
_entity.type
_entity.pdbx_description
1 polymer ?
#
loop_
_entity_poly.entity_id
_entity_poly.type
_entity_poly.pdbx_seq_one_letter_code
_entity_poly.pdbx_strand_id
1 'polypeptide(L)'
;MRRIDRSRIAPGHHSPADASAARADPVRAGRDAIALVEAEVARAAGAARPAAAAGAVADLARAADRVAEGCGSLSGEGAGAGEVLAQAGRHLGLARLHCGEAARSALPLAEAAGEIDALAAAFAGVARRAHLAALQATVEAARLGEAGEGIVQLAQAVRALSAEGSRTAASLRGLGDRAGCAAAAIEAARAAEALVGGLGPVLDTLNAASRGQAQTAAHLAAEAAAMAGTLGTLAEAGATGETDGLGSRVVAALRQAEIGDRRIHDRYPVDLPARVGTFGVGRILDLGRGGLLLAPPEGLRPAAGTPLALAVRPLGPVRVRVAGASARGLHCAFAEPVPEAVRQAMARIEAEHRPLVAAAQAGAAQVGAALEAAIAAGLLGRDALFDEAYRPLPGTDPPRYLTAALPALEEILPPVLEPLLIGDERLAHCFAVDRNGYAPVHNRRFSQPPRPDDPAWNDRHSRHRRFHDDPAGLTAARSNRPFVVQMCRPEGRSRPLMLREIAAPIRVHGRHWGGLRMGYRL
;
A
#
# COMPACT_ATOMS: atom_id res chain seq x y z
N MET A 1 20.61 -65.76 1.66
CA MET A 1 21.32 -64.54 2.11
C MET A 1 21.79 -63.78 0.88
N ARG A 2 21.07 -62.78 0.41
CA ARG A 2 21.51 -61.84 -0.62
C ARG A 2 21.58 -60.47 0.02
N ARG A 3 22.77 -59.85 0.03
CA ARG A 3 23.03 -58.50 0.51
C ARG A 3 22.39 -57.53 -0.46
N ILE A 4 21.54 -56.64 0.06
CA ILE A 4 20.97 -55.51 -0.67
C ILE A 4 21.97 -54.35 -0.60
N ASP A 5 22.45 -53.95 -1.76
CA ASP A 5 23.36 -52.82 -1.97
C ASP A 5 22.63 -51.50 -1.70
N ARG A 6 23.12 -50.74 -0.71
CA ARG A 6 22.54 -49.49 -0.23
C ARG A 6 23.15 -48.22 -0.87
N SER A 7 23.77 -48.34 -2.05
CA SER A 7 24.56 -47.24 -2.62
C SER A 7 23.88 -46.42 -3.75
N ARG A 8 22.54 -46.44 -3.90
CA ARG A 8 21.85 -45.66 -4.94
C ARG A 8 20.56 -45.01 -4.44
N ILE A 9 20.63 -44.16 -3.42
CA ILE A 9 19.61 -43.12 -3.18
C ILE A 9 20.37 -41.87 -2.76
N ALA A 10 20.68 -41.02 -3.73
CA ALA A 10 21.04 -39.64 -3.48
C ALA A 10 19.75 -38.88 -3.12
N PRO A 11 19.66 -38.20 -1.97
CA PRO A 11 18.56 -37.32 -1.68
C PRO A 11 18.77 -36.02 -2.48
N GLY A 12 17.97 -35.85 -3.51
CA GLY A 12 17.80 -34.51 -4.11
C GLY A 12 17.22 -33.58 -3.08
N HIS A 13 18.07 -32.84 -2.40
CA HIS A 13 17.64 -31.68 -1.60
C HIS A 13 17.15 -30.58 -2.54
N HIS A 14 15.89 -30.64 -2.97
CA HIS A 14 15.20 -29.47 -3.40
C HIS A 14 14.85 -28.67 -2.15
N SER A 15 15.54 -27.55 -1.94
CA SER A 15 15.25 -26.58 -0.91
C SER A 15 13.81 -26.05 -1.10
N PRO A 16 12.98 -25.95 -0.05
CA PRO A 16 11.66 -25.31 -0.14
C PRO A 16 11.70 -23.86 -0.64
N ALA A 17 12.87 -23.22 -0.60
CA ALA A 17 13.09 -21.86 -1.11
C ALA A 17 12.99 -21.79 -2.65
N ASP A 18 13.36 -22.85 -3.39
CA ASP A 18 13.31 -22.83 -4.86
C ASP A 18 11.89 -23.04 -5.41
N ALA A 19 10.99 -23.65 -4.65
CA ALA A 19 9.58 -23.80 -5.05
C ALA A 19 8.75 -22.51 -4.83
N SER A 20 9.19 -21.61 -3.95
CA SER A 20 8.56 -20.30 -3.69
C SER A 20 8.88 -19.25 -4.78
N ALA A 21 10.03 -19.36 -5.43
CA ALA A 21 10.46 -18.41 -6.45
C ALA A 21 9.75 -18.60 -7.81
N ALA A 22 9.02 -19.69 -8.01
CA ALA A 22 8.44 -20.06 -9.32
C ALA A 22 6.95 -19.75 -9.47
N ARG A 23 6.26 -19.29 -8.44
CA ARG A 23 4.88 -18.76 -8.59
C ARG A 23 4.96 -17.25 -8.69
N ALA A 24 5.02 -16.74 -9.93
CA ALA A 24 4.92 -15.31 -10.18
C ALA A 24 3.63 -14.79 -9.51
N ASP A 25 3.77 -13.81 -8.61
CA ASP A 25 2.65 -13.08 -8.01
C ASP A 25 1.78 -12.52 -9.16
N PRO A 26 0.54 -12.98 -9.35
CA PRO A 26 -0.29 -12.57 -10.48
C PRO A 26 -0.60 -11.07 -10.46
N VAL A 27 -0.67 -10.45 -9.27
CA VAL A 27 -0.85 -8.99 -9.11
C VAL A 27 0.39 -8.25 -9.59
N ARG A 28 1.57 -8.74 -9.25
CA ARG A 28 2.85 -8.16 -9.70
C ARG A 28 3.02 -8.32 -11.21
N ALA A 29 2.77 -9.51 -11.75
CA ALA A 29 2.83 -9.77 -13.18
C ALA A 29 1.84 -8.91 -13.96
N GLY A 30 0.62 -8.72 -13.45
CA GLY A 30 -0.39 -7.85 -14.04
C GLY A 30 0.04 -6.38 -14.02
N ARG A 31 0.57 -5.88 -12.90
CA ARG A 31 1.11 -4.51 -12.78
C ARG A 31 2.29 -4.26 -13.73
N ASP A 32 3.18 -5.24 -13.89
CA ASP A 32 4.33 -5.14 -14.80
C ASP A 32 3.89 -5.17 -16.26
N ALA A 33 2.88 -5.96 -16.60
CA ALA A 33 2.25 -5.96 -17.93
C ALA A 33 1.59 -4.62 -18.23
N ILE A 34 0.81 -4.06 -17.30
CA ILE A 34 0.17 -2.74 -17.44
C ILE A 34 1.21 -1.64 -17.70
N ALA A 35 2.33 -1.62 -16.96
CA ALA A 35 3.35 -0.59 -17.16
C ALA A 35 4.12 -0.73 -18.48
N LEU A 36 4.33 -1.95 -18.95
CA LEU A 36 4.90 -2.19 -20.29
C LEU A 36 3.97 -1.67 -21.39
N VAL A 37 2.67 -1.90 -21.24
CA VAL A 37 1.68 -1.43 -22.22
C VAL A 37 1.45 0.07 -22.13
N GLU A 38 1.50 0.69 -20.93
CA GLU A 38 1.54 2.16 -20.80
C GLU A 38 2.67 2.79 -21.61
N ALA A 39 3.87 2.19 -21.54
CA ALA A 39 5.02 2.66 -22.30
C ALA A 39 4.84 2.42 -23.82
N GLU A 40 4.17 1.34 -24.22
CA GLU A 40 3.87 1.02 -25.61
C GLU A 40 2.78 1.93 -26.16
N VAL A 41 1.70 2.18 -25.41
CA VAL A 41 0.63 3.12 -25.76
C VAL A 41 1.16 4.55 -25.88
N ALA A 42 2.03 4.98 -24.95
CA ALA A 42 2.68 6.30 -25.04
C ALA A 42 3.57 6.42 -26.28
N ARG A 43 4.22 5.33 -26.70
CA ARG A 43 4.99 5.27 -27.96
C ARG A 43 4.09 5.24 -29.19
N ALA A 44 2.99 4.49 -29.15
CA ALA A 44 2.04 4.38 -30.25
C ALA A 44 1.20 5.66 -30.44
N ALA A 45 0.89 6.38 -29.37
CA ALA A 45 0.21 7.68 -29.44
C ALA A 45 1.08 8.76 -30.12
N GLY A 46 2.41 8.58 -30.13
CA GLY A 46 3.35 9.41 -30.90
C GLY A 46 3.57 8.97 -32.36
N ALA A 47 3.09 7.78 -32.74
CA ALA A 47 3.27 7.20 -34.07
C ALA A 47 1.88 7.10 -34.78
N ALA A 48 1.76 7.73 -35.95
CA ALA A 48 0.51 7.88 -36.71
C ALA A 48 -0.04 6.56 -37.32
N ARG A 49 -0.18 5.47 -36.54
CA ARG A 49 -0.77 4.19 -36.99
C ARG A 49 -1.89 3.75 -36.05
N PRO A 50 -3.16 4.04 -36.42
CA PRO A 50 -4.34 3.78 -35.55
C PRO A 50 -4.57 2.28 -35.24
N ALA A 51 -4.30 1.38 -36.16
CA ALA A 51 -4.50 -0.06 -35.93
C ALA A 51 -3.56 -0.68 -34.88
N ALA A 52 -2.32 -0.16 -34.76
CA ALA A 52 -1.38 -0.62 -33.74
C ALA A 52 -1.78 -0.14 -32.33
N ALA A 53 -2.37 1.06 -32.24
CA ALA A 53 -2.87 1.60 -30.97
C ALA A 53 -4.08 0.79 -30.45
N ALA A 54 -5.04 0.45 -31.31
CA ALA A 54 -6.21 -0.38 -30.96
C ALA A 54 -5.80 -1.78 -30.48
N GLY A 55 -4.80 -2.42 -31.14
CA GLY A 55 -4.25 -3.70 -30.72
C GLY A 55 -3.60 -3.63 -29.34
N ALA A 56 -2.78 -2.60 -29.06
CA ALA A 56 -2.16 -2.38 -27.76
C ALA A 56 -3.20 -2.14 -26.64
N VAL A 57 -4.29 -1.44 -26.94
CA VAL A 57 -5.39 -1.21 -25.99
C VAL A 57 -6.12 -2.50 -25.67
N ALA A 58 -6.36 -3.36 -26.67
CA ALA A 58 -6.97 -4.68 -26.44
C ALA A 58 -6.06 -5.61 -25.63
N ASP A 59 -4.73 -5.57 -25.83
CA ASP A 59 -3.76 -6.30 -24.99
C ASP A 59 -3.78 -5.84 -23.55
N LEU A 60 -3.92 -4.55 -23.34
CA LEU A 60 -4.03 -3.95 -22.01
C LEU A 60 -5.34 -4.35 -21.33
N ALA A 61 -6.47 -4.36 -22.03
CA ALA A 61 -7.73 -4.86 -21.49
C ALA A 61 -7.59 -6.32 -21.00
N ARG A 62 -7.00 -7.19 -21.82
CA ARG A 62 -6.71 -8.58 -21.42
C ARG A 62 -5.75 -8.70 -20.23
N ALA A 63 -4.79 -7.79 -20.08
CA ALA A 63 -3.91 -7.75 -18.92
C ALA A 63 -4.67 -7.34 -17.65
N ALA A 64 -5.60 -6.38 -17.76
CA ALA A 64 -6.44 -5.94 -16.64
C ALA A 64 -7.40 -7.06 -16.20
N ASP A 65 -8.00 -7.80 -17.13
CA ASP A 65 -8.83 -8.98 -16.79
C ASP A 65 -8.05 -10.03 -16.02
N ARG A 66 -6.83 -10.38 -16.43
CA ARG A 66 -5.99 -11.32 -15.70
C ARG A 66 -5.63 -10.83 -14.28
N VAL A 67 -5.45 -9.52 -14.09
CA VAL A 67 -5.25 -8.93 -12.76
C VAL A 67 -6.54 -9.05 -11.93
N ALA A 68 -7.71 -8.78 -12.51
CA ALA A 68 -9.00 -8.91 -11.84
C ALA A 68 -9.24 -10.35 -11.35
N GLU A 69 -8.99 -11.34 -12.22
CA GLU A 69 -9.10 -12.76 -11.88
C GLU A 69 -8.13 -13.15 -10.76
N GLY A 70 -6.85 -12.75 -10.86
CA GLY A 70 -5.84 -13.04 -9.85
C GLY A 70 -6.17 -12.40 -8.48
N CYS A 71 -6.63 -11.16 -8.47
CA CYS A 71 -7.06 -10.48 -7.24
C CYS A 71 -8.35 -11.09 -6.66
N GLY A 72 -9.28 -11.53 -7.52
CA GLY A 72 -10.50 -12.23 -7.09
C GLY A 72 -10.18 -13.55 -6.38
N SER A 73 -9.25 -14.34 -6.93
CA SER A 73 -8.76 -15.58 -6.29
C SER A 73 -8.13 -15.30 -4.93
N LEU A 74 -7.23 -14.31 -4.83
CA LEU A 74 -6.59 -13.90 -3.57
C LEU A 74 -7.59 -13.41 -2.52
N SER A 75 -8.64 -12.72 -2.94
CA SER A 75 -9.73 -12.30 -2.05
C SER A 75 -10.46 -13.50 -1.44
N GLY A 76 -10.78 -14.52 -2.25
CA GLY A 76 -11.42 -15.75 -1.79
C GLY A 76 -10.55 -16.55 -0.82
N GLU A 77 -9.25 -16.69 -1.13
CA GLU A 77 -8.28 -17.39 -0.29
C GLU A 77 -8.06 -16.66 1.05
N GLY A 78 -7.97 -15.33 1.04
CA GLY A 78 -7.86 -14.52 2.26
C GLY A 78 -9.11 -14.61 3.15
N ALA A 79 -10.31 -14.68 2.58
CA ALA A 79 -11.53 -14.90 3.33
C ALA A 79 -11.54 -16.28 4.00
N GLY A 80 -11.09 -17.35 3.28
CA GLY A 80 -10.95 -18.69 3.83
C GLY A 80 -9.96 -18.75 5.00
N ALA A 81 -8.81 -18.08 4.86
CA ALA A 81 -7.83 -17.97 5.95
C ALA A 81 -8.42 -17.28 7.19
N GLY A 82 -9.22 -16.22 7.00
CA GLY A 82 -9.91 -15.52 8.07
C GLY A 82 -10.87 -16.42 8.86
N GLU A 83 -11.60 -17.32 8.17
CA GLU A 83 -12.50 -18.27 8.82
C GLU A 83 -11.76 -19.31 9.67
N VAL A 84 -10.66 -19.86 9.14
CA VAL A 84 -9.78 -20.78 9.88
C VAL A 84 -9.20 -20.13 11.14
N LEU A 85 -8.79 -18.86 11.04
CA LEU A 85 -8.28 -18.08 12.18
C LEU A 85 -9.37 -17.83 13.23
N ALA A 86 -10.58 -17.51 12.80
CA ALA A 86 -11.72 -17.34 13.70
C ALA A 86 -12.09 -18.64 14.41
N GLN A 87 -12.01 -19.78 13.72
CA GLN A 87 -12.20 -21.10 14.31
C GLN A 87 -11.12 -21.43 15.36
N ALA A 88 -9.85 -21.15 15.04
CA ALA A 88 -8.75 -21.28 15.99
C ALA A 88 -8.96 -20.42 17.24
N GLY A 89 -9.44 -19.18 17.10
CA GLY A 89 -9.79 -18.29 18.20
C GLY A 89 -10.89 -18.87 19.11
N ARG A 90 -11.94 -19.45 18.52
CA ARG A 90 -13.00 -20.14 19.31
C ARG A 90 -12.45 -21.30 20.11
N HIS A 91 -11.59 -22.13 19.53
CA HIS A 91 -10.95 -23.24 20.24
C HIS A 91 -10.01 -22.78 21.34
N LEU A 92 -9.30 -21.66 21.14
CA LEU A 92 -8.50 -21.04 22.20
C LEU A 92 -9.37 -20.55 23.37
N GLY A 93 -10.51 -19.93 23.09
CA GLY A 93 -11.47 -19.51 24.12
C GLY A 93 -11.93 -20.69 24.98
N LEU A 94 -12.28 -21.81 24.35
CA LEU A 94 -12.66 -23.05 25.05
C LEU A 94 -11.47 -23.61 25.86
N ALA A 95 -10.28 -23.68 25.29
CA ALA A 95 -9.10 -24.15 26.01
C ALA A 95 -8.79 -23.30 27.24
N ARG A 96 -8.96 -21.97 27.16
CA ARG A 96 -8.79 -21.07 28.30
C ARG A 96 -9.78 -21.36 29.44
N LEU A 97 -11.05 -21.57 29.08
CA LEU A 97 -12.07 -21.95 30.08
C LEU A 97 -11.69 -23.24 30.80
N HIS A 98 -11.28 -24.28 30.07
CA HIS A 98 -10.83 -25.54 30.64
C HIS A 98 -9.56 -25.40 31.49
N CYS A 99 -8.61 -24.59 31.09
CA CYS A 99 -7.42 -24.25 31.89
C CYS A 99 -7.82 -23.62 33.23
N GLY A 100 -8.72 -22.64 33.21
CA GLY A 100 -9.21 -22.00 34.43
C GLY A 100 -9.99 -22.92 35.35
N GLU A 101 -10.76 -23.86 34.81
CA GLU A 101 -11.45 -24.90 35.58
C GLU A 101 -10.47 -25.89 36.20
N ALA A 102 -9.49 -26.39 35.43
CA ALA A 102 -8.47 -27.29 35.94
C ALA A 102 -7.64 -26.67 37.08
N ALA A 103 -7.29 -25.38 36.95
CA ALA A 103 -6.58 -24.65 38.00
C ALA A 103 -7.41 -24.51 39.29
N ARG A 104 -8.74 -24.45 39.18
CA ARG A 104 -9.67 -24.43 40.33
C ARG A 104 -9.94 -25.80 40.94
N SER A 105 -9.92 -26.86 40.13
CA SER A 105 -10.26 -28.23 40.52
C SER A 105 -9.09 -29.07 41.02
N ALA A 106 -7.89 -28.49 41.11
CA ALA A 106 -6.68 -29.19 41.52
C ALA A 106 -6.63 -29.64 43.00
N LEU A 107 -7.74 -29.64 43.69
CA LEU A 107 -7.96 -30.15 45.03
C LEU A 107 -9.15 -31.16 45.04
N PRO A 108 -9.02 -32.45 45.09
CA PRO A 108 -7.91 -33.36 45.40
C PRO A 108 -7.31 -34.05 44.16
N LEU A 109 -6.05 -34.43 44.28
CA LEU A 109 -5.12 -34.75 43.19
C LEU A 109 -5.44 -35.93 42.31
N ALA A 110 -6.13 -36.96 42.79
CA ALA A 110 -6.35 -38.19 42.04
C ALA A 110 -7.42 -38.05 40.95
N GLU A 111 -8.38 -37.14 41.10
CA GLU A 111 -9.44 -36.89 40.13
C GLU A 111 -8.99 -35.89 39.04
N ALA A 112 -8.09 -34.93 39.39
CA ALA A 112 -7.63 -33.90 38.48
C ALA A 112 -6.64 -34.41 37.40
N ALA A 113 -5.95 -35.52 37.60
CA ALA A 113 -4.97 -36.04 36.64
C ALA A 113 -5.60 -36.36 35.25
N GLY A 114 -6.80 -36.97 35.26
CA GLY A 114 -7.55 -37.28 34.04
C GLY A 114 -8.03 -36.03 33.28
N GLU A 115 -8.43 -34.97 34.03
CA GLU A 115 -8.84 -33.70 33.46
C GLU A 115 -7.64 -32.92 32.87
N ILE A 116 -6.48 -32.99 33.54
CA ILE A 116 -5.21 -32.38 33.05
C ILE A 116 -4.78 -33.05 31.74
N ASP A 117 -4.93 -34.38 31.62
CA ASP A 117 -4.59 -35.09 30.37
C ASP A 117 -5.55 -34.71 29.22
N ALA A 118 -6.85 -34.62 29.50
CA ALA A 118 -7.83 -34.18 28.53
C ALA A 118 -7.59 -32.73 28.08
N LEU A 119 -7.25 -31.86 29.02
CA LEU A 119 -6.88 -30.46 28.78
C LEU A 119 -5.59 -30.35 27.94
N ALA A 120 -4.57 -31.12 28.26
CA ALA A 120 -3.33 -31.16 27.52
C ALA A 120 -3.56 -31.61 26.06
N ALA A 121 -4.47 -32.59 25.87
CA ALA A 121 -4.85 -33.02 24.52
C ALA A 121 -5.62 -31.95 23.75
N ALA A 122 -6.56 -31.25 24.39
CA ALA A 122 -7.30 -30.14 23.80
C ALA A 122 -6.37 -28.98 23.42
N PHE A 123 -5.45 -28.62 24.32
CA PHE A 123 -4.48 -27.56 24.11
C PHE A 123 -3.50 -27.87 22.95
N ALA A 124 -2.99 -29.10 22.88
CA ALA A 124 -2.17 -29.55 21.75
C ALA A 124 -2.95 -29.51 20.42
N GLY A 125 -4.25 -29.78 20.45
CA GLY A 125 -5.14 -29.65 19.30
C GLY A 125 -5.28 -28.21 18.80
N VAL A 126 -5.42 -27.26 19.73
CA VAL A 126 -5.48 -25.83 19.43
C VAL A 126 -4.16 -25.33 18.85
N ALA A 127 -3.03 -25.66 19.48
CA ALA A 127 -1.71 -25.27 19.00
C ALA A 127 -1.45 -25.78 17.58
N ARG A 128 -1.84 -27.02 17.27
CA ARG A 128 -1.75 -27.55 15.90
C ARG A 128 -2.60 -26.79 14.90
N ARG A 129 -3.85 -26.44 15.24
CA ARG A 129 -4.74 -25.67 14.36
C ARG A 129 -4.23 -24.25 14.15
N ALA A 130 -3.76 -23.58 15.21
CA ALA A 130 -3.14 -22.26 15.10
C ALA A 130 -1.89 -22.31 14.20
N HIS A 131 -1.08 -23.38 14.33
CA HIS A 131 0.09 -23.57 13.46
C HIS A 131 -0.32 -23.74 11.99
N LEU A 132 -1.35 -24.53 11.70
CA LEU A 132 -1.86 -24.73 10.34
C LEU A 132 -2.46 -23.45 9.77
N ALA A 133 -3.25 -22.73 10.57
CA ALA A 133 -3.80 -21.43 10.17
C ALA A 133 -2.69 -20.41 9.83
N ALA A 134 -1.64 -20.37 10.65
CA ALA A 134 -0.50 -19.51 10.39
C ALA A 134 0.30 -19.93 9.13
N LEU A 135 0.40 -21.24 8.85
CA LEU A 135 0.99 -21.71 7.60
C LEU A 135 0.18 -21.29 6.38
N GLN A 136 -1.15 -21.45 6.44
CA GLN A 136 -2.04 -20.98 5.37
C GLN A 136 -1.91 -19.47 5.16
N ALA A 137 -1.96 -18.68 6.24
CA ALA A 137 -1.77 -17.23 6.17
C ALA A 137 -0.41 -16.84 5.55
N THR A 138 0.66 -17.61 5.83
CA THR A 138 1.99 -17.38 5.22
C THR A 138 1.94 -17.63 3.71
N VAL A 139 1.25 -18.70 3.27
CA VAL A 139 1.12 -19.01 1.84
C VAL A 139 0.33 -17.94 1.11
N GLU A 140 -0.78 -17.47 1.68
CA GLU A 140 -1.58 -16.41 1.10
C GLU A 140 -0.83 -15.07 1.06
N ALA A 141 -0.10 -14.76 2.13
CA ALA A 141 0.75 -13.56 2.18
C ALA A 141 1.88 -13.60 1.13
N ALA A 142 2.47 -14.79 0.88
CA ALA A 142 3.47 -14.96 -0.16
C ALA A 142 2.90 -14.74 -1.57
N ARG A 143 1.62 -15.05 -1.79
CA ARG A 143 0.91 -14.76 -3.05
C ARG A 143 0.66 -13.27 -3.26
N LEU A 144 0.58 -12.51 -2.17
CA LEU A 144 0.42 -11.05 -2.20
C LEU A 144 1.74 -10.29 -2.39
N GLY A 145 2.87 -11.03 -2.42
CA GLY A 145 4.19 -10.43 -2.57
C GLY A 145 4.50 -9.47 -1.43
N GLU A 146 5.04 -8.31 -1.78
CA GLU A 146 5.46 -7.28 -0.82
C GLU A 146 4.32 -6.75 0.08
N ALA A 147 3.08 -6.76 -0.40
CA ALA A 147 1.92 -6.38 0.42
C ALA A 147 1.61 -7.39 1.53
N GLY A 148 2.17 -8.60 1.43
CA GLY A 148 1.98 -9.69 2.40
C GLY A 148 2.95 -9.69 3.59
N GLU A 149 4.01 -8.85 3.59
CA GLU A 149 5.12 -8.94 4.56
C GLU A 149 4.66 -8.82 6.03
N GLY A 150 3.72 -7.92 6.32
CA GLY A 150 3.15 -7.78 7.65
C GLY A 150 2.42 -9.04 8.15
N ILE A 151 1.75 -9.76 7.24
CA ILE A 151 1.10 -11.05 7.58
C ILE A 151 2.13 -12.16 7.77
N VAL A 152 3.21 -12.17 7.01
CA VAL A 152 4.30 -13.15 7.22
C VAL A 152 4.86 -13.02 8.64
N GLN A 153 5.12 -11.80 9.10
CA GLN A 153 5.61 -11.54 10.46
C GLN A 153 4.62 -12.01 11.53
N LEU A 154 3.33 -11.69 11.37
CA LEU A 154 2.27 -12.13 12.28
C LEU A 154 2.12 -13.67 12.28
N ALA A 155 2.15 -14.30 11.13
CA ALA A 155 2.11 -15.75 11.00
C ALA A 155 3.32 -16.43 11.69
N GLN A 156 4.50 -15.84 11.60
CA GLN A 156 5.69 -16.30 12.34
C GLN A 156 5.50 -16.23 13.85
N ALA A 157 4.92 -15.13 14.37
CA ALA A 157 4.60 -14.98 15.79
C ALA A 157 3.59 -16.05 16.24
N VAL A 158 2.52 -16.31 15.48
CA VAL A 158 1.54 -17.37 15.77
C VAL A 158 2.21 -18.75 15.76
N ARG A 159 3.12 -19.02 14.84
CA ARG A 159 3.87 -20.29 14.80
C ARG A 159 4.75 -20.48 16.04
N ALA A 160 5.45 -19.42 16.47
CA ALA A 160 6.28 -19.46 17.67
C ALA A 160 5.42 -19.75 18.92
N LEU A 161 4.30 -19.07 19.09
CA LEU A 161 3.34 -19.29 20.18
C LEU A 161 2.70 -20.68 20.11
N SER A 162 2.40 -21.21 18.93
CA SER A 162 1.89 -22.56 18.74
C SER A 162 2.91 -23.64 19.16
N ALA A 163 4.18 -23.42 18.87
CA ALA A 163 5.27 -24.31 19.31
C ALA A 163 5.41 -24.30 20.85
N GLU A 164 5.30 -23.14 21.47
CA GLU A 164 5.31 -23.00 22.93
C GLU A 164 4.08 -23.67 23.56
N GLY A 165 2.88 -23.48 22.99
CA GLY A 165 1.67 -24.18 23.41
C GLY A 165 1.80 -25.71 23.35
N SER A 166 2.45 -26.24 22.33
CA SER A 166 2.73 -27.68 22.21
C SER A 166 3.67 -28.20 23.31
N ARG A 167 4.70 -27.41 23.68
CA ARG A 167 5.60 -27.74 24.80
C ARG A 167 4.86 -27.75 26.13
N THR A 168 4.01 -26.75 26.37
CA THR A 168 3.20 -26.65 27.57
C THR A 168 2.22 -27.84 27.69
N ALA A 169 1.58 -28.26 26.59
CA ALA A 169 0.72 -29.44 26.57
C ALA A 169 1.50 -30.74 26.89
N ALA A 170 2.75 -30.85 26.44
CA ALA A 170 3.60 -31.98 26.79
C ALA A 170 4.00 -31.98 28.28
N SER A 171 4.27 -30.81 28.86
CA SER A 171 4.55 -30.64 30.28
C SER A 171 3.37 -31.00 31.16
N LEU A 172 2.14 -30.59 30.76
CA LEU A 172 0.89 -30.96 31.43
C LEU A 172 0.68 -32.48 31.44
N ARG A 173 0.93 -33.19 30.32
CA ARG A 173 0.88 -34.65 30.25
C ARG A 173 1.86 -35.32 31.19
N GLY A 174 3.12 -34.82 31.20
CA GLY A 174 4.17 -35.37 32.09
C GLY A 174 3.90 -35.12 33.59
N LEU A 175 3.00 -34.17 33.93
CA LEU A 175 2.54 -33.90 35.30
C LEU A 175 1.38 -34.80 35.70
N GLY A 176 0.45 -35.16 34.78
CA GLY A 176 -0.59 -36.16 35.01
C GLY A 176 -0.01 -37.53 35.42
N ASP A 177 1.11 -37.92 34.83
CA ASP A 177 1.82 -39.17 35.17
C ASP A 177 2.50 -39.15 36.56
N ARG A 178 2.64 -38.00 37.18
CA ARG A 178 3.25 -37.79 38.50
C ARG A 178 2.23 -37.36 39.56
N ALA A 179 1.39 -38.27 39.96
CA ALA A 179 0.29 -38.03 40.90
C ALA A 179 0.68 -37.50 42.30
N GLY A 180 1.83 -36.84 42.46
CA GLY A 180 2.37 -36.37 43.74
C GLY A 180 2.58 -34.88 43.92
N CYS A 181 2.31 -34.02 42.87
CA CYS A 181 2.67 -32.59 42.96
C CYS A 181 1.53 -31.65 42.58
N ALA A 182 0.57 -31.42 43.51
CA ALA A 182 -0.55 -30.48 43.36
C ALA A 182 -0.08 -29.04 42.98
N ALA A 183 0.97 -28.57 43.61
CA ALA A 183 1.48 -27.24 43.39
C ALA A 183 2.03 -27.08 41.94
N ALA A 184 2.76 -28.08 41.44
CA ALA A 184 3.29 -28.06 40.09
C ALA A 184 2.18 -28.16 39.02
N ALA A 185 1.09 -28.90 39.29
CA ALA A 185 -0.08 -28.96 38.42
C ALA A 185 -0.81 -27.61 38.34
N ILE A 186 -0.96 -26.91 39.45
CA ILE A 186 -1.55 -25.56 39.51
C ILE A 186 -0.68 -24.57 38.74
N GLU A 187 0.62 -24.58 38.92
CA GLU A 187 1.56 -23.71 38.18
C GLU A 187 1.54 -23.98 36.67
N ALA A 188 1.51 -25.24 36.24
CA ALA A 188 1.41 -25.62 34.85
C ALA A 188 0.06 -25.19 34.22
N ALA A 189 -1.06 -25.34 34.95
CA ALA A 189 -2.36 -24.88 34.49
C ALA A 189 -2.44 -23.36 34.34
N ARG A 190 -1.83 -22.61 35.28
CA ARG A 190 -1.70 -21.14 35.18
C ARG A 190 -0.81 -20.73 34.00
N ALA A 191 0.30 -21.41 33.80
CA ALA A 191 1.18 -21.17 32.67
C ALA A 191 0.47 -21.41 31.33
N ALA A 192 -0.33 -22.50 31.24
CA ALA A 192 -1.15 -22.80 30.07
C ALA A 192 -2.24 -21.72 29.84
N GLU A 193 -2.91 -21.26 30.89
CA GLU A 193 -3.88 -20.17 30.78
C GLU A 193 -3.25 -18.85 30.29
N ALA A 194 -2.08 -18.49 30.80
CA ALA A 194 -1.34 -17.31 30.37
C ALA A 194 -0.94 -17.40 28.88
N LEU A 195 -0.47 -18.57 28.44
CA LEU A 195 -0.12 -18.84 27.05
C LEU A 195 -1.34 -18.73 26.11
N VAL A 196 -2.44 -19.35 26.48
CA VAL A 196 -3.71 -19.24 25.72
C VAL A 196 -4.18 -17.80 25.67
N GLY A 197 -4.05 -17.06 26.78
CA GLY A 197 -4.35 -15.62 26.83
C GLY A 197 -3.49 -14.79 25.88
N GLY A 198 -2.23 -15.18 25.68
CA GLY A 198 -1.31 -14.52 24.74
C GLY A 198 -1.61 -14.82 23.27
N LEU A 199 -2.16 -15.98 22.94
CA LEU A 199 -2.50 -16.37 21.56
C LEU A 199 -3.73 -15.64 21.00
N GLY A 200 -4.72 -15.35 21.83
CA GLY A 200 -5.97 -14.72 21.41
C GLY A 200 -5.74 -13.39 20.65
N PRO A 201 -5.07 -12.40 21.25
CA PRO A 201 -4.81 -11.11 20.58
C PRO A 201 -4.01 -11.22 19.28
N VAL A 202 -3.10 -12.20 19.17
CA VAL A 202 -2.31 -12.44 17.95
C VAL A 202 -3.21 -12.99 16.84
N LEU A 203 -4.08 -13.95 17.16
CA LEU A 203 -5.06 -14.48 16.20
C LEU A 203 -6.05 -13.40 15.75
N ASP A 204 -6.52 -12.56 16.67
CA ASP A 204 -7.41 -11.45 16.34
C ASP A 204 -6.74 -10.46 15.38
N THR A 205 -5.48 -10.13 15.65
CA THR A 205 -4.69 -9.24 14.78
C THR A 205 -4.47 -9.85 13.40
N LEU A 206 -4.13 -11.14 13.34
CA LEU A 206 -3.91 -11.85 12.09
C LEU A 206 -5.21 -11.97 11.28
N ASN A 207 -6.33 -12.26 11.94
CA ASN A 207 -7.64 -12.31 11.32
C ASN A 207 -8.09 -10.94 10.78
N ALA A 208 -7.83 -9.85 11.52
CA ALA A 208 -8.09 -8.49 11.05
C ALA A 208 -7.24 -8.14 9.83
N ALA A 209 -5.95 -8.51 9.84
CA ALA A 209 -5.05 -8.30 8.72
C ALA A 209 -5.48 -9.11 7.48
N SER A 210 -5.83 -10.39 7.65
CA SER A 210 -6.33 -11.25 6.56
C SER A 210 -7.60 -10.69 5.93
N ARG A 211 -8.56 -10.25 6.75
CA ARG A 211 -9.79 -9.59 6.25
C ARG A 211 -9.49 -8.29 5.52
N GLY A 212 -8.59 -7.48 6.04
CA GLY A 212 -8.17 -6.24 5.38
C GLY A 212 -7.54 -6.49 4.00
N GLN A 213 -6.76 -7.55 3.88
CA GLN A 213 -6.16 -7.91 2.58
C GLN A 213 -7.17 -8.52 1.61
N ALA A 214 -8.08 -9.37 2.08
CA ALA A 214 -9.17 -9.88 1.24
C ALA A 214 -10.02 -8.73 0.67
N GLN A 215 -10.32 -7.71 1.50
CA GLN A 215 -11.02 -6.52 1.06
C GLN A 215 -10.21 -5.71 0.04
N THR A 216 -8.90 -5.55 0.26
CA THR A 216 -8.01 -4.86 -0.67
C THR A 216 -7.93 -5.60 -2.01
N ALA A 217 -7.78 -6.93 -1.98
CA ALA A 217 -7.75 -7.76 -3.19
C ALA A 217 -9.09 -7.70 -3.95
N ALA A 218 -10.22 -7.76 -3.26
CA ALA A 218 -11.54 -7.61 -3.87
C ALA A 218 -11.71 -6.23 -4.53
N HIS A 219 -11.26 -5.17 -3.86
CA HIS A 219 -11.28 -3.82 -4.41
C HIS A 219 -10.42 -3.70 -5.68
N LEU A 220 -9.18 -4.22 -5.64
CA LEU A 220 -8.29 -4.22 -6.80
C LEU A 220 -8.87 -5.07 -7.96
N ALA A 221 -9.54 -6.19 -7.66
CA ALA A 221 -10.23 -6.98 -8.67
C ALA A 221 -11.34 -6.18 -9.36
N ALA A 222 -12.17 -5.47 -8.59
CA ALA A 222 -13.23 -4.63 -9.13
C ALA A 222 -12.69 -3.48 -9.98
N GLU A 223 -11.64 -2.80 -9.54
CA GLU A 223 -10.98 -1.71 -10.27
C GLU A 223 -10.34 -2.22 -11.58
N ALA A 224 -9.68 -3.38 -11.54
CA ALA A 224 -9.08 -4.00 -12.72
C ALA A 224 -10.14 -4.41 -13.74
N ALA A 225 -11.26 -4.99 -13.30
CA ALA A 225 -12.36 -5.35 -14.16
C ALA A 225 -13.03 -4.11 -14.80
N ALA A 226 -13.24 -3.04 -14.03
CA ALA A 226 -13.77 -1.78 -14.55
C ALA A 226 -12.83 -1.17 -15.60
N MET A 227 -11.52 -1.22 -15.36
CA MET A 227 -10.50 -0.77 -16.31
C MET A 227 -10.51 -1.62 -17.58
N ALA A 228 -10.59 -2.94 -17.47
CA ALA A 228 -10.67 -3.85 -18.61
C ALA A 228 -11.89 -3.53 -19.49
N GLY A 229 -13.05 -3.30 -18.88
CA GLY A 229 -14.27 -2.89 -19.60
C GLY A 229 -14.08 -1.56 -20.35
N THR A 230 -13.52 -0.55 -19.69
CA THR A 230 -13.25 0.76 -20.30
C THR A 230 -12.27 0.65 -21.47
N LEU A 231 -11.20 -0.13 -21.30
CA LEU A 231 -10.19 -0.34 -22.35
C LEU A 231 -10.75 -1.19 -23.51
N GLY A 232 -11.63 -2.15 -23.22
CA GLY A 232 -12.34 -2.92 -24.23
C GLY A 232 -13.17 -2.02 -25.14
N THR A 233 -13.99 -1.12 -24.58
CA THR A 233 -14.79 -0.16 -25.37
C THR A 233 -13.92 0.80 -26.17
N LEU A 234 -12.77 1.23 -25.64
CA LEU A 234 -11.81 2.08 -26.34
C LEU A 234 -11.10 1.35 -27.50
N ALA A 235 -10.82 0.04 -27.32
CA ALA A 235 -10.26 -0.80 -28.38
C ALA A 235 -11.25 -0.96 -29.54
N GLU A 236 -12.53 -1.20 -29.25
CA GLU A 236 -13.61 -1.29 -30.24
C GLU A 236 -13.78 0.03 -31.02
N ALA A 237 -13.81 1.18 -30.31
CA ALA A 237 -13.87 2.50 -30.94
C ALA A 237 -12.65 2.76 -31.85
N GLY A 238 -11.45 2.37 -31.40
CA GLY A 238 -10.24 2.46 -32.21
C GLY A 238 -10.25 1.58 -33.44
N ALA A 239 -10.85 0.39 -33.36
CA ALA A 239 -11.00 -0.53 -34.48
C ALA A 239 -12.02 -0.03 -35.55
N THR A 240 -13.01 0.78 -35.13
CA THR A 240 -14.02 1.40 -36.03
C THR A 240 -13.56 2.69 -36.68
N GLY A 241 -12.32 3.15 -36.41
CA GLY A 241 -11.71 4.32 -37.04
C GLY A 241 -11.85 5.63 -36.24
N GLU A 242 -12.46 5.63 -35.07
CA GLU A 242 -12.46 6.76 -34.12
C GLU A 242 -11.12 6.88 -33.37
N THR A 243 -10.13 7.47 -34.03
CA THR A 243 -8.75 7.54 -33.48
C THR A 243 -8.43 8.85 -32.80
N ASP A 244 -9.26 9.89 -32.95
CA ASP A 244 -9.02 11.20 -32.36
C ASP A 244 -9.07 11.14 -30.83
N GLY A 245 -7.93 11.41 -30.22
CA GLY A 245 -7.79 11.43 -28.76
C GLY A 245 -7.78 10.04 -28.08
N LEU A 246 -7.74 8.93 -28.83
CA LEU A 246 -7.72 7.57 -28.27
C LEU A 246 -6.57 7.38 -27.28
N GLY A 247 -5.35 7.81 -27.64
CA GLY A 247 -4.18 7.74 -26.76
C GLY A 247 -4.38 8.50 -25.43
N SER A 248 -4.96 9.71 -25.50
CA SER A 248 -5.25 10.51 -24.30
C SER A 248 -6.34 9.86 -23.43
N ARG A 249 -7.37 9.27 -24.03
CA ARG A 249 -8.45 8.55 -23.32
C ARG A 249 -7.94 7.28 -22.64
N VAL A 250 -7.07 6.51 -23.31
CA VAL A 250 -6.41 5.32 -22.73
C VAL A 250 -5.51 5.71 -21.57
N VAL A 251 -4.67 6.74 -21.72
CA VAL A 251 -3.84 7.25 -20.64
C VAL A 251 -4.69 7.74 -19.48
N ALA A 252 -5.82 8.42 -19.72
CA ALA A 252 -6.73 8.83 -18.68
C ALA A 252 -7.36 7.64 -17.94
N ALA A 253 -7.82 6.60 -18.65
CA ALA A 253 -8.37 5.39 -18.06
C ALA A 253 -7.34 4.65 -17.19
N LEU A 254 -6.11 4.48 -17.70
CA LEU A 254 -5.01 3.86 -16.94
C LEU A 254 -4.61 4.64 -15.70
N ARG A 255 -4.66 5.95 -15.80
CA ARG A 255 -4.31 6.84 -14.70
C ARG A 255 -5.34 6.86 -13.59
N GLN A 256 -6.58 6.47 -13.85
CA GLN A 256 -7.66 6.38 -12.86
C GLN A 256 -7.60 5.09 -12.04
N ALA A 257 -6.93 4.05 -12.51
CA ALA A 257 -6.82 2.78 -11.80
C ALA A 257 -5.90 2.89 -10.57
N GLU A 258 -6.36 2.40 -9.43
CA GLU A 258 -5.61 2.35 -8.18
C GLU A 258 -4.42 1.36 -8.21
N ILE A 259 -4.26 0.61 -9.27
CA ILE A 259 -3.29 -0.47 -9.47
C ILE A 259 -1.84 0.04 -9.62
N GLY A 260 -1.65 1.35 -9.81
CA GLY A 260 -0.37 1.93 -10.26
C GLY A 260 0.75 2.09 -9.21
N ASP A 261 0.49 2.02 -7.89
CA ASP A 261 1.55 2.27 -6.90
C ASP A 261 2.28 0.98 -6.50
N ARG A 262 3.51 0.82 -7.01
CA ARG A 262 4.38 -0.35 -6.79
C ARG A 262 5.31 -0.23 -5.57
N ARG A 263 5.24 0.86 -4.81
CA ARG A 263 6.20 1.13 -3.74
C ARG A 263 5.81 0.41 -2.46
N ILE A 264 6.70 -0.40 -1.92
CA ILE A 264 6.56 -1.03 -0.61
C ILE A 264 6.80 -0.02 0.51
N HIS A 265 7.82 0.82 0.33
CA HIS A 265 8.27 1.76 1.36
C HIS A 265 7.98 3.19 0.95
N ASP A 266 7.66 4.01 1.96
CA ASP A 266 7.52 5.45 1.77
C ASP A 266 8.86 6.05 1.35
N ARG A 267 8.79 7.11 0.56
CA ARG A 267 9.95 7.85 0.09
C ARG A 267 9.84 9.29 0.51
N TYR A 268 10.95 9.80 0.99
CA TYR A 268 11.07 11.17 1.44
C TYR A 268 12.06 11.90 0.53
N PRO A 269 11.69 13.08 0.00
CA PRO A 269 12.59 13.87 -0.80
C PRO A 269 13.80 14.31 0.04
N VAL A 270 14.97 14.14 -0.56
CA VAL A 270 16.24 14.58 0.01
C VAL A 270 17.06 15.22 -1.11
N ASP A 271 18.14 15.88 -0.75
CA ASP A 271 19.10 16.43 -1.69
C ASP A 271 20.52 16.16 -1.19
N LEU A 272 21.00 14.93 -1.39
CA LEU A 272 22.28 14.48 -0.89
C LEU A 272 23.26 14.22 -2.02
N PRO A 273 24.45 14.85 -2.03
CA PRO A 273 25.49 14.51 -3.00
C PRO A 273 25.99 13.09 -2.75
N ALA A 274 26.12 12.32 -3.83
CA ALA A 274 26.56 10.94 -3.81
C ALA A 274 27.67 10.74 -4.85
N ARG A 275 28.88 10.39 -4.42
CA ARG A 275 29.95 9.97 -5.33
C ARG A 275 29.66 8.53 -5.77
N VAL A 276 29.61 8.30 -7.07
CA VAL A 276 29.31 7.01 -7.67
C VAL A 276 30.61 6.40 -8.21
N GLY A 277 31.29 5.62 -7.39
CA GLY A 277 32.58 5.01 -7.78
C GLY A 277 33.55 6.04 -8.41
N THR A 278 34.05 5.75 -9.60
CA THR A 278 34.92 6.61 -10.43
C THR A 278 34.13 7.51 -11.40
N PHE A 279 32.79 7.33 -11.53
CA PHE A 279 31.98 8.04 -12.52
C PHE A 279 31.70 9.50 -12.17
N GLY A 280 31.92 9.92 -10.93
CA GLY A 280 31.68 11.30 -10.51
C GLY A 280 30.67 11.45 -9.41
N VAL A 281 30.09 12.65 -9.29
CA VAL A 281 29.11 12.99 -8.24
C VAL A 281 27.72 13.11 -8.85
N GLY A 282 26.81 12.27 -8.39
CA GLY A 282 25.37 12.37 -8.61
C GLY A 282 24.66 12.96 -7.37
N ARG A 283 23.34 12.92 -7.36
CA ARG A 283 22.51 13.40 -6.25
C ARG A 283 21.42 12.38 -5.89
N ILE A 284 21.25 12.10 -4.63
CA ILE A 284 20.09 11.34 -4.15
C ILE A 284 18.93 12.32 -4.02
N LEU A 285 17.85 12.05 -4.76
CA LEU A 285 16.68 12.91 -4.84
C LEU A 285 15.55 12.47 -3.89
N ASP A 286 15.46 11.17 -3.60
CA ASP A 286 14.58 10.64 -2.57
C ASP A 286 15.25 9.45 -1.86
N LEU A 287 14.83 9.23 -0.62
CA LEU A 287 15.32 8.15 0.24
C LEU A 287 14.12 7.45 0.89
N GLY A 288 14.17 6.14 0.94
CA GLY A 288 13.21 5.28 1.64
C GLY A 288 13.91 4.11 2.29
N ARG A 289 13.18 3.31 3.09
CA ARG A 289 13.77 2.16 3.81
C ARG A 289 14.35 1.10 2.88
N GLY A 290 13.75 0.89 1.70
CA GLY A 290 14.18 -0.14 0.75
C GLY A 290 15.13 0.36 -0.35
N GLY A 291 15.37 1.68 -0.46
CA GLY A 291 16.19 2.21 -1.56
C GLY A 291 16.10 3.71 -1.74
N LEU A 292 16.64 4.18 -2.85
CA LEU A 292 16.78 5.60 -3.16
C LEU A 292 16.56 5.89 -4.67
N LEU A 293 16.32 7.15 -4.99
CA LEU A 293 16.35 7.66 -6.36
C LEU A 293 17.64 8.46 -6.55
N LEU A 294 18.47 8.03 -7.48
CA LEU A 294 19.73 8.66 -7.81
C LEU A 294 19.62 9.42 -9.13
N ALA A 295 19.83 10.73 -9.14
CA ALA A 295 20.22 11.46 -10.33
C ALA A 295 21.70 11.13 -10.61
N PRO A 296 22.01 10.31 -11.63
CA PRO A 296 23.36 9.86 -11.86
C PRO A 296 24.25 10.98 -12.38
N PRO A 297 25.59 10.87 -12.22
CA PRO A 297 26.50 11.74 -12.92
C PRO A 297 26.35 11.57 -14.43
N GLU A 298 26.78 12.56 -15.18
CA GLU A 298 26.68 12.59 -16.64
C GLU A 298 27.35 11.34 -17.27
N GLY A 299 26.70 10.76 -18.26
CA GLY A 299 27.22 9.59 -18.98
C GLY A 299 26.96 8.25 -18.28
N LEU A 300 26.57 8.19 -17.02
CA LEU A 300 26.29 6.94 -16.31
C LEU A 300 24.88 6.42 -16.67
N ARG A 301 24.82 5.29 -17.39
CA ARG A 301 23.57 4.63 -17.82
C ARG A 301 23.63 3.12 -17.56
N PRO A 302 23.61 2.69 -16.31
CA PRO A 302 23.68 1.27 -15.94
C PRO A 302 22.40 0.53 -16.31
N ALA A 303 22.54 -0.72 -16.71
CA ALA A 303 21.40 -1.63 -16.86
C ALA A 303 20.76 -1.97 -15.50
N ALA A 304 19.49 -2.39 -15.52
CA ALA A 304 18.85 -2.96 -14.34
C ALA A 304 19.65 -4.17 -13.84
N GLY A 305 19.73 -4.33 -12.52
CA GLY A 305 20.55 -5.34 -11.87
C GLY A 305 21.99 -4.91 -11.56
N THR A 306 22.50 -3.83 -12.14
CA THR A 306 23.88 -3.36 -11.93
C THR A 306 24.10 -2.93 -10.47
N PRO A 307 25.12 -3.48 -9.77
CA PRO A 307 25.50 -2.99 -8.44
C PRO A 307 26.27 -1.67 -8.55
N LEU A 308 25.95 -0.73 -7.66
CA LEU A 308 26.68 0.55 -7.54
C LEU A 308 27.13 0.75 -6.09
N ALA A 309 28.36 1.27 -5.94
CA ALA A 309 28.88 1.74 -4.67
C ALA A 309 28.78 3.28 -4.62
N LEU A 310 28.11 3.78 -3.62
CA LEU A 310 27.90 5.21 -3.40
C LEU A 310 28.66 5.63 -2.13
N ALA A 311 29.35 6.76 -2.19
CA ALA A 311 29.84 7.44 -1.00
C ALA A 311 28.99 8.70 -0.77
N VAL A 312 28.22 8.70 0.31
CA VAL A 312 27.19 9.69 0.60
C VAL A 312 27.47 10.36 1.95
N ARG A 313 27.59 11.68 2.00
CA ARG A 313 27.65 12.41 3.28
C ARG A 313 26.23 12.81 3.68
N PRO A 314 25.78 12.55 4.92
CA PRO A 314 26.50 11.97 6.06
C PRO A 314 26.34 10.44 6.20
N LEU A 315 25.79 9.72 5.22
CA LEU A 315 25.40 8.31 5.33
C LEU A 315 26.58 7.32 5.25
N GLY A 316 27.76 7.78 4.80
CA GLY A 316 28.90 6.90 4.56
C GLY A 316 28.81 6.10 3.25
N PRO A 317 29.51 4.95 3.17
CA PRO A 317 29.44 4.08 2.01
C PRO A 317 28.12 3.30 1.98
N VAL A 318 27.42 3.36 0.84
CA VAL A 318 26.14 2.69 0.61
C VAL A 318 26.25 1.84 -0.65
N ARG A 319 25.87 0.58 -0.59
CA ARG A 319 25.76 -0.30 -1.75
C ARG A 319 24.34 -0.40 -2.19
N VAL A 320 24.09 -0.23 -3.49
CA VAL A 320 22.77 -0.33 -4.09
C VAL A 320 22.81 -1.17 -5.36
N ARG A 321 21.66 -1.70 -5.74
CA ARG A 321 21.45 -2.35 -7.04
C ARG A 321 20.43 -1.52 -7.83
N VAL A 322 20.71 -1.25 -9.08
CA VAL A 322 19.80 -0.55 -9.98
C VAL A 322 18.59 -1.43 -10.23
N ALA A 323 17.40 -0.98 -9.85
CA ALA A 323 16.14 -1.65 -10.12
C ALA A 323 15.54 -1.23 -11.47
N GLY A 324 15.87 -0.01 -11.94
CA GLY A 324 15.40 0.53 -13.21
C GLY A 324 15.79 2.00 -13.36
N ALA A 325 15.42 2.60 -14.48
CA ALA A 325 15.66 4.00 -14.78
C ALA A 325 14.36 4.69 -15.26
N SER A 326 14.25 5.97 -14.98
CA SER A 326 13.18 6.85 -15.46
C SER A 326 13.75 8.22 -15.85
N ALA A 327 12.92 9.11 -16.38
CA ALA A 327 13.32 10.50 -16.64
C ALA A 327 13.82 11.23 -15.37
N ARG A 328 13.40 10.76 -14.17
CA ARG A 328 13.84 11.35 -12.89
C ARG A 328 15.20 10.84 -12.41
N GLY A 329 15.70 9.72 -12.91
CA GLY A 329 16.96 9.10 -12.52
C GLY A 329 16.89 7.59 -12.37
N LEU A 330 17.88 7.03 -11.67
CA LEU A 330 18.01 5.61 -11.40
C LEU A 330 17.27 5.23 -10.11
N HIS A 331 16.36 4.28 -10.22
CA HIS A 331 15.70 3.66 -9.06
C HIS A 331 16.64 2.58 -8.53
N CYS A 332 17.08 2.73 -7.29
CA CYS A 332 18.05 1.85 -6.67
C CYS A 332 17.46 1.19 -5.41
N ALA A 333 17.63 -0.11 -5.29
CA ALA A 333 17.38 -0.87 -4.06
C ALA A 333 18.67 -0.98 -3.24
N PHE A 334 18.58 -0.92 -1.91
CA PHE A 334 19.74 -1.18 -1.06
C PHE A 334 20.19 -2.63 -1.18
N ALA A 335 21.50 -2.86 -1.15
CA ALA A 335 22.05 -4.18 -0.94
C ALA A 335 22.11 -4.46 0.58
N GLU A 336 21.72 -5.67 0.96
CA GLU A 336 21.77 -6.09 2.35
C GLU A 336 23.21 -6.42 2.80
N PRO A 337 23.58 -6.14 4.05
CA PRO A 337 22.76 -5.44 5.05
C PRO A 337 22.75 -3.92 4.80
N VAL A 338 21.58 -3.27 5.05
CA VAL A 338 21.45 -1.82 4.95
C VAL A 338 22.31 -1.15 6.05
N PRO A 339 23.17 -0.18 5.72
CA PRO A 339 24.03 0.49 6.69
C PRO A 339 23.24 1.14 7.84
N GLU A 340 23.76 1.05 9.07
CA GLU A 340 23.13 1.65 10.25
C GLU A 340 22.90 3.15 10.10
N ALA A 341 23.84 3.88 9.50
CA ALA A 341 23.70 5.30 9.25
C ALA A 341 22.50 5.64 8.34
N VAL A 342 22.17 4.76 7.38
CA VAL A 342 20.97 4.90 6.54
C VAL A 342 19.71 4.69 7.38
N ARG A 343 19.67 3.65 8.22
CA ARG A 343 18.53 3.38 9.11
C ARG A 343 18.27 4.53 10.07
N GLN A 344 19.33 5.06 10.69
CA GLN A 344 19.24 6.21 11.59
C GLN A 344 18.80 7.50 10.88
N ALA A 345 19.30 7.74 9.66
CA ALA A 345 18.85 8.87 8.85
C ALA A 345 17.36 8.74 8.50
N MET A 346 16.92 7.56 8.09
CA MET A 346 15.51 7.31 7.82
C MET A 346 14.64 7.53 9.05
N ALA A 347 15.04 7.02 10.22
CA ALA A 347 14.29 7.22 11.46
C ALA A 347 14.15 8.72 11.82
N ARG A 348 15.19 9.52 11.60
CA ARG A 348 15.14 10.99 11.80
C ARG A 348 14.19 11.65 10.79
N ILE A 349 14.32 11.34 9.51
CA ILE A 349 13.46 11.88 8.45
C ILE A 349 11.99 11.55 8.74
N GLU A 350 11.69 10.30 9.09
CA GLU A 350 10.33 9.87 9.44
C GLU A 350 9.79 10.60 10.67
N ALA A 351 10.61 10.78 11.70
CA ALA A 351 10.22 11.51 12.91
C ALA A 351 9.90 12.98 12.62
N GLU A 352 10.70 13.64 11.77
CA GLU A 352 10.47 15.03 11.34
C GLU A 352 9.18 15.18 10.52
N HIS A 353 8.84 14.19 9.70
CA HIS A 353 7.65 14.24 8.86
C HIS A 353 6.38 13.78 9.56
N ARG A 354 6.50 13.00 10.64
CA ARG A 354 5.36 12.41 11.35
C ARG A 354 4.25 13.41 11.72
N PRO A 355 4.53 14.57 12.32
CA PRO A 355 3.47 15.55 12.63
C PRO A 355 2.80 16.12 11.38
N LEU A 356 3.56 16.34 10.30
CA LEU A 356 3.02 16.85 9.03
C LEU A 356 2.14 15.81 8.35
N VAL A 357 2.56 14.54 8.37
CA VAL A 357 1.79 13.41 7.85
C VAL A 357 0.49 13.25 8.63
N ALA A 358 0.56 13.28 9.98
CA ALA A 358 -0.63 13.18 10.83
C ALA A 358 -1.63 14.31 10.55
N ALA A 359 -1.15 15.54 10.33
CA ALA A 359 -1.99 16.68 9.98
C ALA A 359 -2.68 16.48 8.61
N ALA A 360 -1.95 16.00 7.61
CA ALA A 360 -2.51 15.74 6.29
C ALA A 360 -3.56 14.61 6.31
N GLN A 361 -3.29 13.53 7.04
CA GLN A 361 -4.24 12.42 7.20
C GLN A 361 -5.50 12.85 7.95
N ALA A 362 -5.35 13.60 9.04
CA ALA A 362 -6.49 14.13 9.80
C ALA A 362 -7.31 15.11 8.95
N GLY A 363 -6.67 16.00 8.19
CA GLY A 363 -7.34 16.91 7.28
C GLY A 363 -8.07 16.19 6.15
N ALA A 364 -7.47 15.16 5.55
CA ALA A 364 -8.11 14.34 4.52
C ALA A 364 -9.35 13.61 5.06
N ALA A 365 -9.26 13.07 6.28
CA ALA A 365 -10.40 12.46 6.97
C ALA A 365 -11.53 13.48 7.25
N GLN A 366 -11.20 14.70 7.66
CA GLN A 366 -12.18 15.78 7.85
C GLN A 366 -12.90 16.15 6.55
N VAL A 367 -12.16 16.26 5.44
CA VAL A 367 -12.76 16.49 4.12
C VAL A 367 -13.68 15.34 3.75
N GLY A 368 -13.25 14.10 3.90
CA GLY A 368 -14.06 12.90 3.63
C GLY A 368 -15.37 12.91 4.44
N ALA A 369 -15.27 13.14 5.74
CA ALA A 369 -16.43 13.22 6.63
C ALA A 369 -17.40 14.35 6.27
N ALA A 370 -16.89 15.52 5.88
CA ALA A 370 -17.73 16.64 5.44
C ALA A 370 -18.49 16.31 4.15
N LEU A 371 -17.84 15.63 3.19
CA LEU A 371 -18.49 15.18 1.96
C LEU A 371 -19.54 14.10 2.23
N GLU A 372 -19.26 13.14 3.12
CA GLU A 372 -20.22 12.11 3.54
C GLU A 372 -21.44 12.71 4.25
N ALA A 373 -21.22 13.68 5.15
CA ALA A 373 -22.29 14.39 5.81
C ALA A 373 -23.18 15.16 4.82
N ALA A 374 -22.59 15.81 3.81
CA ALA A 374 -23.32 16.52 2.78
C ALA A 374 -24.14 15.56 1.89
N ILE A 375 -23.61 14.39 1.57
CA ILE A 375 -24.35 13.34 0.85
C ILE A 375 -25.54 12.86 1.70
N ALA A 376 -25.33 12.59 2.97
CA ALA A 376 -26.38 12.14 3.89
C ALA A 376 -27.48 13.21 4.07
N ALA A 377 -27.11 14.49 4.02
CA ALA A 377 -28.05 15.62 4.08
C ALA A 377 -28.75 15.93 2.74
N GLY A 378 -28.41 15.22 1.65
CA GLY A 378 -28.97 15.50 0.31
C GLY A 378 -28.45 16.77 -0.36
N LEU A 379 -27.42 17.41 0.21
CA LEU A 379 -26.80 18.62 -0.34
C LEU A 379 -25.83 18.32 -1.50
N LEU A 380 -25.33 17.09 -1.55
CA LEU A 380 -24.38 16.62 -2.57
C LEU A 380 -24.83 15.24 -3.07
N GLY A 381 -25.02 15.09 -4.36
CA GLY A 381 -25.26 13.79 -4.98
C GLY A 381 -23.99 12.95 -5.02
N ARG A 382 -24.07 11.67 -4.62
CA ARG A 382 -22.91 10.77 -4.69
C ARG A 382 -22.39 10.63 -6.12
N ASP A 383 -23.28 10.46 -7.09
CA ASP A 383 -22.89 10.32 -8.50
C ASP A 383 -22.30 11.62 -9.04
N ALA A 384 -22.84 12.78 -8.62
CA ALA A 384 -22.27 14.08 -8.97
C ALA A 384 -20.86 14.28 -8.41
N LEU A 385 -20.57 13.77 -7.20
CA LEU A 385 -19.23 13.87 -6.59
C LEU A 385 -18.18 13.06 -7.37
N PHE A 386 -18.57 11.95 -7.94
CA PHE A 386 -17.68 11.06 -8.72
C PHE A 386 -17.83 11.22 -10.23
N ASP A 387 -18.60 12.23 -10.69
CA ASP A 387 -18.74 12.57 -12.10
C ASP A 387 -17.44 13.20 -12.63
N GLU A 388 -17.00 12.73 -13.78
CA GLU A 388 -15.78 13.18 -14.47
C GLU A 388 -16.08 14.04 -15.71
N ALA A 389 -17.31 14.52 -15.84
CA ALA A 389 -17.72 15.41 -16.90
C ALA A 389 -17.31 16.87 -16.59
N TYR A 390 -16.07 17.19 -16.92
CA TYR A 390 -15.52 18.55 -16.76
C TYR A 390 -15.91 19.42 -17.94
N ARG A 391 -16.77 20.40 -17.71
CA ARG A 391 -17.21 21.35 -18.74
C ARG A 391 -16.29 22.57 -18.74
N PRO A 392 -15.57 22.88 -19.83
CA PRO A 392 -14.72 24.07 -19.87
C PRO A 392 -15.53 25.35 -19.73
N LEU A 393 -15.00 26.31 -18.97
CA LEU A 393 -15.55 27.65 -18.84
C LEU A 393 -14.91 28.56 -19.91
N PRO A 394 -15.67 28.97 -20.96
CA PRO A 394 -15.11 29.76 -22.04
C PRO A 394 -14.53 31.09 -21.56
N GLY A 395 -13.50 31.60 -22.26
CA GLY A 395 -12.90 32.88 -21.98
C GLY A 395 -12.05 32.92 -20.70
N THR A 396 -11.60 31.77 -20.18
CA THR A 396 -10.72 31.71 -19.02
C THR A 396 -9.29 31.31 -19.42
N ASP A 397 -8.32 32.09 -18.95
CA ASP A 397 -6.90 31.79 -19.11
C ASP A 397 -6.20 32.01 -17.74
N PRO A 398 -5.60 30.98 -17.12
CA PRO A 398 -5.61 29.55 -17.51
C PRO A 398 -7.02 28.91 -17.55
N PRO A 399 -7.20 27.78 -18.29
CA PRO A 399 -8.49 27.12 -18.45
C PRO A 399 -9.10 26.70 -17.11
N ARG A 400 -10.41 26.93 -16.97
CA ARG A 400 -11.21 26.56 -15.80
C ARG A 400 -12.37 25.66 -16.21
N TYR A 401 -12.85 24.86 -15.27
CA TYR A 401 -13.86 23.84 -15.54
C TYR A 401 -14.98 23.85 -14.50
N LEU A 402 -16.15 23.40 -14.91
CA LEU A 402 -17.33 23.22 -14.06
C LEU A 402 -17.65 21.72 -14.00
N THR A 403 -18.07 21.26 -12.81
CA THR A 403 -18.56 19.90 -12.57
C THR A 403 -19.94 19.93 -11.95
N ALA A 404 -20.68 18.82 -11.97
CA ALA A 404 -21.98 18.71 -11.34
C ALA A 404 -21.93 18.95 -9.81
N ALA A 405 -20.84 18.51 -9.16
CA ALA A 405 -20.64 18.69 -7.72
C ALA A 405 -20.16 20.08 -7.31
N LEU A 406 -19.70 20.91 -8.25
CA LEU A 406 -19.00 22.17 -7.94
C LEU A 406 -19.77 23.10 -7.00
N PRO A 407 -21.10 23.37 -7.18
CA PRO A 407 -21.82 24.27 -6.30
C PRO A 407 -21.78 23.83 -4.82
N ALA A 408 -21.98 22.54 -4.58
CA ALA A 408 -21.91 21.97 -3.23
C ALA A 408 -20.48 21.99 -2.68
N LEU A 409 -19.46 21.68 -3.50
CA LEU A 409 -18.07 21.66 -3.07
C LEU A 409 -17.55 23.07 -2.70
N GLU A 410 -18.06 24.12 -3.33
CA GLU A 410 -17.73 25.52 -3.00
C GLU A 410 -18.28 25.96 -1.63
N GLU A 411 -19.31 25.30 -1.13
CA GLU A 411 -19.85 25.53 0.22
C GLU A 411 -19.19 24.62 1.27
N ILE A 412 -18.94 23.34 0.93
CA ILE A 412 -18.49 22.31 1.87
C ILE A 412 -16.99 22.43 2.18
N LEU A 413 -16.16 22.66 1.16
CA LEU A 413 -14.70 22.55 1.33
C LEU A 413 -14.05 23.73 2.08
N PRO A 414 -14.40 25.01 1.85
CA PRO A 414 -13.74 26.13 2.50
C PRO A 414 -13.81 26.10 4.04
N PRO A 415 -14.93 25.73 4.70
CA PRO A 415 -14.99 25.60 6.15
C PRO A 415 -14.01 24.58 6.74
N VAL A 416 -13.59 23.58 5.96
CA VAL A 416 -12.59 22.59 6.37
C VAL A 416 -11.16 23.04 6.03
N LEU A 417 -10.95 23.55 4.81
CA LEU A 417 -9.62 23.84 4.28
C LEU A 417 -8.99 25.12 4.88
N GLU A 418 -9.78 26.15 5.19
CA GLU A 418 -9.25 27.41 5.73
C GLU A 418 -8.71 27.26 7.16
N PRO A 419 -9.41 26.60 8.11
CA PRO A 419 -8.85 26.35 9.43
C PRO A 419 -7.55 25.54 9.39
N LEU A 420 -7.44 24.53 8.50
CA LEU A 420 -6.22 23.76 8.32
C LEU A 420 -5.05 24.64 7.87
N LEU A 421 -5.28 25.56 6.93
CA LEU A 421 -4.27 26.49 6.46
C LEU A 421 -3.81 27.48 7.54
N ILE A 422 -4.73 27.99 8.33
CA ILE A 422 -4.44 28.99 9.38
C ILE A 422 -3.76 28.33 10.58
N GLY A 423 -4.04 27.06 10.81
CA GLY A 423 -3.52 26.32 11.96
C GLY A 423 -2.01 26.05 11.95
N ASP A 424 -1.33 26.25 10.80
CA ASP A 424 0.14 26.09 10.70
C ASP A 424 0.72 27.18 9.78
N GLU A 425 1.48 28.11 10.35
CA GLU A 425 2.12 29.22 9.61
C GLU A 425 3.07 28.79 8.51
N ARG A 426 3.62 27.57 8.61
CA ARG A 426 4.50 26.99 7.59
C ARG A 426 3.74 26.63 6.32
N LEU A 427 2.42 26.45 6.39
CA LEU A 427 1.61 26.11 5.22
C LEU A 427 1.54 27.26 4.20
N ALA A 428 1.94 26.94 3.00
CA ALA A 428 1.76 27.80 1.85
C ALA A 428 0.40 27.61 1.19
N HIS A 429 -0.15 26.38 1.22
CA HIS A 429 -1.49 26.06 0.73
C HIS A 429 -2.00 24.76 1.37
N CYS A 430 -3.33 24.65 1.40
CA CYS A 430 -4.04 23.42 1.79
C CYS A 430 -5.31 23.33 0.94
N PHE A 431 -5.39 22.39 0.01
CA PHE A 431 -6.55 22.23 -0.87
C PHE A 431 -6.78 20.78 -1.27
N ALA A 432 -8.02 20.49 -1.66
CA ALA A 432 -8.41 19.17 -2.10
C ALA A 432 -8.50 19.11 -3.63
N VAL A 433 -8.07 18.00 -4.20
CA VAL A 433 -8.22 17.67 -5.61
C VAL A 433 -8.93 16.33 -5.75
N ASP A 434 -9.72 16.16 -6.83
CA ASP A 434 -10.26 14.86 -7.18
C ASP A 434 -9.17 13.95 -7.81
N ARG A 435 -9.53 12.73 -8.20
CA ARG A 435 -8.61 11.74 -8.80
C ARG A 435 -7.92 12.22 -10.09
N ASN A 436 -8.50 13.17 -10.79
CA ASN A 436 -7.94 13.73 -12.02
C ASN A 436 -7.08 14.97 -11.80
N GLY A 437 -6.90 15.36 -10.53
CA GLY A 437 -6.16 16.56 -10.16
C GLY A 437 -6.99 17.85 -10.27
N TYR A 438 -8.31 17.75 -10.48
CA TYR A 438 -9.17 18.91 -10.52
C TYR A 438 -9.38 19.46 -9.10
N ALA A 439 -9.06 20.74 -8.90
CA ALA A 439 -9.30 21.49 -7.69
C ALA A 439 -10.59 22.31 -7.84
N PRO A 440 -11.75 21.85 -7.32
CA PRO A 440 -12.97 22.63 -7.37
C PRO A 440 -12.81 23.94 -6.61
N VAL A 441 -12.14 23.87 -5.46
CA VAL A 441 -11.88 24.98 -4.56
C VAL A 441 -10.40 25.02 -4.19
N HIS A 442 -9.85 26.20 -4.06
CA HIS A 442 -8.55 26.44 -3.44
C HIS A 442 -8.72 27.32 -2.19
N ASN A 443 -7.68 27.55 -1.41
CA ASN A 443 -7.74 28.51 -0.31
C ASN A 443 -8.18 29.90 -0.85
N ARG A 444 -8.92 30.67 -0.04
CA ARG A 444 -9.52 31.96 -0.43
C ARG A 444 -8.53 32.90 -1.11
N ARG A 445 -7.29 32.97 -0.62
CA ARG A 445 -6.22 33.80 -1.21
C ARG A 445 -5.83 33.39 -2.64
N PHE A 446 -6.14 32.16 -3.04
CA PHE A 446 -5.91 31.62 -4.39
C PHE A 446 -7.20 31.32 -5.15
N SER A 447 -8.34 31.73 -4.61
CA SER A 447 -9.67 31.60 -5.23
C SER A 447 -10.27 32.97 -5.60
N GLN A 448 -9.41 33.91 -5.98
CA GLN A 448 -9.83 35.24 -6.38
C GLN A 448 -10.55 35.22 -7.75
N PRO A 449 -11.50 36.12 -8.01
CA PRO A 449 -12.09 36.24 -9.33
C PRO A 449 -11.03 36.46 -10.41
N PRO A 450 -11.13 35.77 -11.56
CA PRO A 450 -10.13 35.92 -12.61
C PRO A 450 -10.18 37.31 -13.26
N ARG A 451 -9.04 37.81 -13.71
CA ARG A 451 -8.89 39.02 -14.52
C ARG A 451 -8.81 38.63 -15.98
N PRO A 452 -9.68 39.12 -16.87
CA PRO A 452 -9.73 38.71 -18.27
C PRO A 452 -8.40 38.87 -19.02
N ASP A 453 -7.67 39.96 -18.74
CA ASP A 453 -6.49 40.36 -19.49
C ASP A 453 -5.17 40.13 -18.74
N ASP A 454 -5.18 39.37 -17.62
CA ASP A 454 -3.96 39.10 -16.83
C ASP A 454 -3.83 37.62 -16.47
N PRO A 455 -3.47 36.77 -17.44
CA PRO A 455 -3.26 35.34 -17.21
C PRO A 455 -2.20 35.06 -16.14
N ALA A 456 -1.15 35.89 -16.06
CA ALA A 456 -0.08 35.73 -15.08
C ALA A 456 -0.54 36.03 -13.65
N TRP A 457 -1.47 36.97 -13.47
CA TRP A 457 -2.11 37.22 -12.20
C TRP A 457 -3.08 36.07 -11.84
N ASN A 458 -3.88 35.61 -12.83
CA ASN A 458 -4.81 34.49 -12.67
C ASN A 458 -4.09 33.22 -12.22
N ASP A 459 -2.94 32.93 -12.81
CA ASP A 459 -2.15 31.76 -12.43
C ASP A 459 -1.69 31.79 -10.96
N ARG A 460 -1.49 32.97 -10.42
CA ARG A 460 -1.06 33.17 -9.03
C ARG A 460 -2.21 33.25 -8.03
N HIS A 461 -3.38 33.78 -8.41
CA HIS A 461 -4.45 34.17 -7.47
C HIS A 461 -5.81 33.52 -7.76
N SER A 462 -6.01 32.94 -8.95
CA SER A 462 -7.28 32.32 -9.38
C SER A 462 -7.05 30.85 -9.76
N ARG A 463 -6.73 30.04 -8.77
CA ARG A 463 -6.27 28.65 -8.95
C ARG A 463 -7.36 27.59 -8.74
N HIS A 464 -8.56 27.98 -8.35
CA HIS A 464 -9.73 27.11 -8.20
C HIS A 464 -10.35 26.77 -9.56
N ARG A 465 -11.12 25.69 -9.61
CA ARG A 465 -11.79 25.17 -10.81
C ARG A 465 -10.79 24.79 -11.93
N ARG A 466 -9.57 24.40 -11.56
CA ARG A 466 -8.49 24.09 -12.49
C ARG A 466 -7.94 22.69 -12.24
N PHE A 467 -7.30 22.13 -13.26
CA PHE A 467 -6.50 20.94 -13.10
C PHE A 467 -5.11 21.29 -12.57
N HIS A 468 -4.65 20.50 -11.60
CA HIS A 468 -3.29 20.44 -11.11
C HIS A 468 -2.74 19.08 -11.50
N ASP A 469 -2.53 18.87 -12.80
CA ASP A 469 -2.22 17.60 -13.46
C ASP A 469 -0.73 17.40 -13.76
N ASP A 470 0.13 18.27 -13.19
CA ASP A 470 1.56 18.01 -13.17
C ASP A 470 1.88 16.69 -12.43
N PRO A 471 3.09 16.09 -12.63
CA PRO A 471 3.42 14.79 -12.04
C PRO A 471 3.24 14.73 -10.51
N ALA A 472 3.47 15.83 -9.79
CA ALA A 472 3.27 15.89 -8.34
C ALA A 472 1.78 15.96 -7.99
N GLY A 473 1.01 16.76 -8.74
CA GLY A 473 -0.44 16.89 -8.60
C GLY A 473 -1.17 15.57 -8.81
N LEU A 474 -0.87 14.88 -9.91
CA LEU A 474 -1.47 13.58 -10.19
C LEU A 474 -1.03 12.49 -9.21
N THR A 475 0.21 12.54 -8.70
CA THR A 475 0.64 11.62 -7.65
C THR A 475 -0.18 11.84 -6.38
N ALA A 476 -0.39 13.08 -5.97
CA ALA A 476 -1.21 13.43 -4.80
C ALA A 476 -2.68 13.03 -4.99
N ALA A 477 -3.24 13.26 -6.18
CA ALA A 477 -4.63 12.99 -6.51
C ALA A 477 -4.98 11.49 -6.53
N ARG A 478 -4.05 10.64 -6.95
CA ARG A 478 -4.28 9.22 -7.25
C ARG A 478 -3.69 8.25 -6.27
N SER A 479 -2.84 8.71 -5.35
CA SER A 479 -2.20 7.83 -4.39
C SER A 479 -3.20 7.24 -3.41
N ASN A 480 -3.21 5.92 -3.30
CA ASN A 480 -3.93 5.19 -2.25
C ASN A 480 -3.08 4.90 -1.01
N ARG A 481 -1.81 5.29 -1.04
CA ARG A 481 -0.94 5.20 0.12
C ARG A 481 -1.48 6.04 1.26
N PRO A 482 -1.20 5.67 2.52
CA PRO A 482 -1.64 6.48 3.67
C PRO A 482 -1.21 7.94 3.57
N PHE A 483 -0.10 8.21 2.90
CA PHE A 483 0.39 9.56 2.57
C PHE A 483 1.45 9.50 1.45
N VAL A 484 1.73 10.67 0.88
CA VAL A 484 2.85 10.90 -0.04
C VAL A 484 3.61 12.13 0.42
N VAL A 485 4.94 12.07 0.42
CA VAL A 485 5.83 13.22 0.62
C VAL A 485 6.57 13.50 -0.67
N GLN A 486 6.48 14.71 -1.16
CA GLN A 486 7.12 15.12 -2.41
C GLN A 486 7.57 16.56 -2.39
N MET A 487 8.49 16.91 -3.28
CA MET A 487 8.85 18.31 -3.54
C MET A 487 8.03 18.82 -4.72
N CYS A 488 7.37 19.94 -4.54
CA CYS A 488 6.69 20.61 -5.63
C CYS A 488 7.19 22.04 -5.83
N ARG A 489 7.11 22.49 -7.08
CA ARG A 489 7.33 23.89 -7.44
C ARG A 489 5.97 24.50 -7.71
N PRO A 490 5.55 25.50 -6.96
CA PRO A 490 4.34 26.25 -7.33
C PRO A 490 4.57 26.91 -8.70
N GLU A 491 3.64 26.70 -9.61
CA GLU A 491 3.62 27.37 -10.90
C GLU A 491 3.50 28.90 -10.73
N GLY A 492 3.97 29.65 -11.72
CA GLY A 492 3.75 31.10 -11.79
C GLY A 492 4.65 31.98 -10.91
N ARG A 493 5.75 31.47 -10.35
CA ARG A 493 6.72 32.27 -9.59
C ARG A 493 8.04 32.47 -10.34
N SER A 494 8.50 33.71 -10.43
CA SER A 494 9.79 34.08 -11.02
C SER A 494 11.01 33.56 -10.23
N ARG A 495 10.84 33.24 -8.93
CA ARG A 495 11.84 32.52 -8.12
C ARG A 495 11.27 31.15 -7.71
N PRO A 496 12.00 30.06 -7.90
CA PRO A 496 11.55 28.73 -7.56
C PRO A 496 11.50 28.58 -6.02
N LEU A 497 10.36 28.87 -5.42
CA LEU A 497 10.09 28.45 -4.05
C LEU A 497 9.82 26.95 -4.09
N MET A 498 10.73 26.15 -3.57
CA MET A 498 10.46 24.73 -3.36
C MET A 498 9.56 24.56 -2.13
N LEU A 499 8.48 23.82 -2.28
CA LEU A 499 7.62 23.43 -1.17
C LEU A 499 7.77 21.94 -0.92
N ARG A 500 7.74 21.56 0.34
CA ARG A 500 7.53 20.17 0.75
C ARG A 500 6.01 19.94 0.78
N GLU A 501 5.52 19.13 -0.12
CA GLU A 501 4.12 18.77 -0.17
C GLU A 501 3.89 17.43 0.53
N ILE A 502 2.94 17.41 1.45
CA ILE A 502 2.40 16.21 2.06
C ILE A 502 0.97 16.05 1.53
N ALA A 503 0.69 14.89 0.94
CA ALA A 503 -0.65 14.58 0.45
C ALA A 503 -1.18 13.31 1.14
N ALA A 504 -2.49 13.30 1.42
CA ALA A 504 -3.18 12.14 1.96
C ALA A 504 -4.47 11.87 1.18
N PRO A 505 -4.85 10.59 0.97
CA PRO A 505 -6.04 10.23 0.21
C PRO A 505 -7.31 10.64 0.92
N ILE A 506 -8.24 11.23 0.18
CA ILE A 506 -9.59 11.52 0.62
C ILE A 506 -10.49 10.37 0.18
N ARG A 507 -11.17 9.73 1.14
CA ARG A 507 -12.12 8.66 0.87
C ARG A 507 -13.52 9.10 1.29
N VAL A 508 -14.50 8.71 0.48
CA VAL A 508 -15.93 8.97 0.73
C VAL A 508 -16.67 7.65 0.60
N HIS A 509 -17.26 7.18 1.69
CA HIS A 509 -17.86 5.84 1.81
C HIS A 509 -16.90 4.73 1.36
N GLY A 510 -15.62 4.83 1.78
CA GLY A 510 -14.58 3.87 1.43
C GLY A 510 -13.99 4.03 0.02
N ARG A 511 -14.66 4.73 -0.91
CA ARG A 511 -14.17 4.97 -2.27
C ARG A 511 -13.19 6.13 -2.30
N HIS A 512 -12.06 5.97 -2.97
CA HIS A 512 -11.08 7.03 -3.17
C HIS A 512 -11.67 8.12 -4.08
N TRP A 513 -11.79 9.33 -3.55
CA TRP A 513 -12.27 10.49 -4.30
C TRP A 513 -11.12 11.30 -4.90
N GLY A 514 -10.03 11.44 -4.14
CA GLY A 514 -8.89 12.25 -4.55
C GLY A 514 -7.88 12.43 -3.42
N GLY A 515 -7.19 13.57 -3.36
CA GLY A 515 -6.16 13.84 -2.37
C GLY A 515 -6.26 15.22 -1.72
N LEU A 516 -5.99 15.30 -0.42
CA LEU A 516 -5.67 16.55 0.26
C LEU A 516 -4.20 16.87 0.04
N ARG A 517 -3.90 18.09 -0.39
CA ARG A 517 -2.55 18.59 -0.67
C ARG A 517 -2.19 19.69 0.31
N MET A 518 -1.15 19.50 1.10
CA MET A 518 -0.64 20.46 2.08
C MET A 518 0.81 20.82 1.75
N GLY A 519 1.03 22.03 1.26
CA GLY A 519 2.34 22.52 0.84
C GLY A 519 3.02 23.35 1.93
N TYR A 520 4.13 22.86 2.48
CA TYR A 520 4.92 23.51 3.53
C TYR A 520 6.10 24.27 2.95
N ARG A 521 6.35 25.49 3.45
CA ARG A 521 7.59 26.24 3.16
C ARG A 521 8.76 25.54 3.82
N LEU A 522 9.89 25.49 3.11
CA LEU A 522 11.15 24.94 3.60
C LEU A 522 11.94 26.00 4.33
#